data_0016705c9a1fdfa49c97dab1886f8645
#
_entry.id   0016705c9a1fdfa49c97dab1886f8645
#
_cell.length_a   1.000
_cell.length_b   1.000
_cell.length_c   1.000
_cell.angle_alpha   90.00
_cell.angle_beta   90.00
_cell.angle_gamma   90.00
#
_symmetry.space_group_name_H-M   'P 1'
#
loop_
_entity.id
_entity.type
_entity.pdbx_description
1 polymer ?
#
loop_
_entity_poly.entity_id
_entity_poly.type
_entity_poly.pdbx_seq_one_letter_code
_entity_poly.pdbx_strand_id
1 'polypeptide(L)'
;ANMIFASIYPLYLNRLEKNGRTKEELNQVIEWFTGFDKDDLQALIKEKVTFRSFFQKAKIHPNTHLIKGVVCGYRIEEIEDEFEVYKQCRRMEKLIDELARGRKMDKILREEKTNLRSG
;
A
#
# COMPACT_ATOMS: atom_id res chain seq x y z
N ALA A 1 12.73 0.24 8.03
CA ALA A 1 12.74 1.49 7.29
C ALA A 1 13.92 1.63 6.36
N ASN A 2 14.98 0.85 6.63
CA ASN A 2 16.15 0.86 5.75
C ASN A 2 16.02 -0.14 4.60
N MET A 3 14.94 -0.91 4.58
CA MET A 3 14.72 -1.86 3.51
C MET A 3 14.46 -1.12 2.20
N ILE A 4 14.93 -1.72 1.12
CA ILE A 4 14.80 -1.13 -0.21
C ILE A 4 13.46 -1.56 -0.81
N PHE A 5 12.67 -0.59 -1.26
CA PHE A 5 11.36 -0.87 -1.83
C PHE A 5 11.47 -1.82 -3.03
N ALA A 6 12.45 -1.61 -3.89
CA ALA A 6 12.63 -2.43 -5.09
C ALA A 6 12.92 -3.89 -4.76
N SER A 7 13.46 -4.18 -3.56
CA SER A 7 13.73 -5.55 -3.14
C SER A 7 12.48 -6.27 -2.66
N ILE A 8 11.52 -5.52 -2.16
CA ILE A 8 10.30 -6.09 -1.60
C ILE A 8 9.17 -6.15 -2.64
N TYR A 9 9.14 -5.21 -3.57
CA TYR A 9 8.09 -5.15 -4.59
C TYR A 9 7.91 -6.50 -5.32
N PRO A 10 8.98 -7.19 -5.76
CA PRO A 10 8.79 -8.49 -6.43
C PRO A 10 8.15 -9.55 -5.53
N LEU A 11 8.36 -9.45 -4.23
CA LEU A 11 7.75 -10.40 -3.29
C LEU A 11 6.25 -10.18 -3.21
N TYR A 12 5.81 -8.93 -3.20
CA TYR A 12 4.39 -8.60 -3.26
C TYR A 12 3.80 -9.14 -4.56
N LEU A 13 4.48 -8.89 -5.67
CA LEU A 13 3.99 -9.31 -6.97
C LEU A 13 3.86 -10.83 -7.07
N ASN A 14 4.88 -11.55 -6.60
CA ASN A 14 4.85 -13.01 -6.61
C ASN A 14 3.65 -13.54 -5.84
N ARG A 15 3.42 -12.99 -4.66
CA ARG A 15 2.30 -13.43 -3.83
C ARG A 15 0.97 -13.19 -4.54
N LEU A 16 0.82 -12.02 -5.17
CA LEU A 16 -0.43 -11.69 -5.83
C LEU A 16 -0.65 -12.57 -7.06
N GLU A 17 0.41 -12.81 -7.83
CA GLU A 17 0.27 -13.65 -9.01
C GLU A 17 -0.09 -15.07 -8.67
N LYS A 18 0.42 -15.60 -7.56
CA LYS A 18 0.04 -16.92 -7.10
C LYS A 18 -1.44 -17.01 -6.74
N ASN A 19 -2.04 -15.88 -6.43
CA ASN A 19 -3.45 -15.83 -6.05
C ASN A 19 -4.33 -15.27 -7.17
N GLY A 20 -3.82 -15.24 -8.39
CA GLY A 20 -4.62 -14.83 -9.55
C GLY A 20 -4.80 -13.34 -9.72
N ARG A 21 -4.02 -12.53 -9.01
CA ARG A 21 -4.09 -11.08 -9.16
C ARG A 21 -2.97 -10.61 -10.08
N THR A 22 -3.06 -9.37 -10.56
CA THR A 22 -2.16 -8.86 -11.58
C THR A 22 -1.25 -7.76 -11.07
N LYS A 23 -0.17 -7.52 -11.82
CA LYS A 23 0.74 -6.43 -11.54
C LYS A 23 0.00 -5.08 -11.58
N GLU A 24 -0.94 -4.95 -12.52
CA GLU A 24 -1.72 -3.71 -12.64
C GLU A 24 -2.53 -3.46 -11.38
N GLU A 25 -3.08 -4.51 -10.79
CA GLU A 25 -3.83 -4.37 -9.55
C GLU A 25 -2.92 -3.98 -8.39
N LEU A 26 -1.73 -4.57 -8.31
CA LEU A 26 -0.75 -4.18 -7.29
C LEU A 26 -0.39 -2.71 -7.45
N ASN A 27 -0.09 -2.29 -8.68
CA ASN A 27 0.29 -0.91 -8.92
C ASN A 27 -0.86 0.05 -8.60
N GLN A 28 -2.09 -0.36 -8.89
CA GLN A 28 -3.25 0.47 -8.57
C GLN A 28 -3.35 0.74 -7.07
N VAL A 29 -3.13 -0.29 -6.27
CA VAL A 29 -3.15 -0.14 -4.81
C VAL A 29 -2.04 0.81 -4.35
N ILE A 30 -0.84 0.61 -4.85
CA ILE A 30 0.30 1.44 -4.45
C ILE A 30 0.10 2.88 -4.89
N GLU A 31 -0.39 3.09 -6.11
CA GLU A 31 -0.63 4.44 -6.63
C GLU A 31 -1.69 5.16 -5.83
N TRP A 32 -2.75 4.47 -5.46
CA TRP A 32 -3.79 5.05 -4.62
C TRP A 32 -3.21 5.47 -3.27
N PHE A 33 -2.39 4.61 -2.68
CA PHE A 33 -1.84 4.84 -1.34
C PHE A 33 -0.86 6.00 -1.32
N THR A 34 -0.04 6.12 -2.35
CA THR A 34 1.12 7.01 -2.34
C THR A 34 0.98 8.25 -3.20
N GLY A 35 0.00 8.28 -4.08
CA GLY A 35 -0.13 9.38 -5.04
C GLY A 35 0.87 9.34 -6.18
N PHE A 36 1.73 8.32 -6.22
CA PHE A 36 2.66 8.16 -7.33
C PHE A 36 1.93 7.68 -8.56
N ASP A 37 2.40 8.07 -9.74
CA ASP A 37 1.92 7.48 -10.98
C ASP A 37 2.87 6.36 -11.41
N LYS A 38 2.60 5.76 -12.55
CA LYS A 38 3.39 4.64 -13.04
C LYS A 38 4.85 5.02 -13.26
N ASP A 39 5.10 6.20 -13.81
CA ASP A 39 6.46 6.64 -14.07
C ASP A 39 7.21 6.91 -12.77
N ASP A 40 6.52 7.48 -11.78
CA ASP A 40 7.11 7.69 -10.46
C ASP A 40 7.54 6.35 -9.85
N LEU A 41 6.66 5.36 -9.91
CA LEU A 41 6.98 4.05 -9.33
C LEU A 41 8.19 3.43 -10.01
N GLN A 42 8.25 3.50 -11.33
CA GLN A 42 9.38 2.93 -12.05
C GLN A 42 10.67 3.62 -11.69
N ALA A 43 10.64 4.93 -11.54
CA ALA A 43 11.84 5.69 -11.16
C ALA A 43 12.30 5.30 -9.76
N LEU A 44 11.36 5.19 -8.82
CA LEU A 44 11.71 4.86 -7.43
C LEU A 44 12.26 3.44 -7.32
N ILE A 45 11.73 2.51 -8.11
CA ILE A 45 12.26 1.16 -8.15
C ILE A 45 13.69 1.17 -8.73
N LYS A 46 13.89 1.91 -9.81
CA LYS A 46 15.19 1.99 -10.46
C LYS A 46 16.23 2.63 -9.54
N GLU A 47 15.82 3.63 -8.78
CA GLU A 47 16.70 4.34 -7.85
C GLU A 47 16.96 3.55 -6.56
N LYS A 48 16.25 2.45 -6.36
CA LYS A 48 16.42 1.59 -5.18
C LYS A 48 16.25 2.35 -3.87
N VAL A 49 15.21 3.18 -3.80
CA VAL A 49 14.96 3.99 -2.60
C VAL A 49 14.57 3.10 -1.43
N THR A 50 14.87 3.56 -0.22
CA THR A 50 14.41 2.88 0.99
C THR A 50 12.91 3.14 1.18
N PHE A 51 12.26 2.32 2.01
CA PHE A 51 10.87 2.59 2.35
C PHE A 51 10.71 3.95 3.01
N ARG A 52 11.68 4.37 3.80
CA ARG A 52 11.62 5.70 4.42
C ARG A 52 11.55 6.78 3.35
N SER A 53 12.46 6.74 2.37
CA SER A 53 12.44 7.71 1.29
C SER A 53 11.21 7.60 0.44
N PHE A 54 10.76 6.37 0.19
CA PHE A 54 9.56 6.11 -0.58
C PHE A 54 8.35 6.83 0.03
N PHE A 55 8.12 6.63 1.33
CA PHE A 55 6.98 7.25 1.98
C PHE A 55 7.17 8.75 2.23
N GLN A 56 8.41 9.21 2.37
CA GLN A 56 8.66 10.64 2.50
C GLN A 56 8.36 11.40 1.21
N LYS A 57 8.59 10.77 0.07
CA LYS A 57 8.29 11.38 -1.23
C LYS A 57 6.83 11.24 -1.62
N ALA A 58 6.11 10.37 -0.95
CA ALA A 58 4.73 10.07 -1.31
C ALA A 58 3.78 11.17 -0.84
N LYS A 59 2.68 11.29 -1.57
CA LYS A 59 1.54 12.08 -1.13
C LYS A 59 0.51 11.09 -0.62
N ILE A 60 0.61 10.76 0.63
CA ILE A 60 -0.19 9.70 1.24
C ILE A 60 -1.67 10.05 1.15
N HIS A 61 -2.47 9.11 0.69
CA HIS A 61 -3.91 9.33 0.55
C HIS A 61 -4.51 9.65 1.92
N PRO A 62 -5.38 10.66 2.00
CA PRO A 62 -5.93 11.05 3.31
C PRO A 62 -6.76 9.96 3.98
N ASN A 63 -7.26 8.99 3.24
CA ASN A 63 -8.07 7.93 3.83
C ASN A 63 -7.27 6.71 4.28
N THR A 64 -5.94 6.78 4.25
CA THR A 64 -5.14 5.63 4.71
C THR A 64 -5.34 5.37 6.21
N HIS A 65 -5.76 6.38 6.97
CA HIS A 65 -6.05 6.19 8.40
C HIS A 65 -7.24 5.25 8.62
N LEU A 66 -8.05 5.01 7.59
CA LEU A 66 -9.16 4.08 7.69
C LEU A 66 -8.71 2.62 7.58
N ILE A 67 -7.47 2.38 7.21
CA ILE A 67 -6.94 1.03 7.09
C ILE A 67 -6.61 0.52 8.48
N LYS A 68 -7.31 -0.52 8.90
CA LYS A 68 -7.19 -1.06 10.24
C LYS A 68 -7.12 -2.58 10.19
N GLY A 69 -6.89 -3.19 11.33
CA GLY A 69 -6.90 -4.63 11.45
C GLY A 69 -5.51 -5.22 11.54
N VAL A 70 -5.42 -6.53 11.32
CA VAL A 70 -4.19 -7.27 11.53
C VAL A 70 -3.55 -7.59 10.19
N VAL A 71 -2.24 -7.40 10.12
CA VAL A 71 -1.45 -7.81 8.96
C VAL A 71 -0.09 -8.28 9.48
N CYS A 72 0.38 -9.40 9.01
CA CYS A 72 1.66 -9.98 9.43
C CYS A 72 1.76 -10.11 10.95
N GLY A 73 0.64 -10.40 11.61
CA GLY A 73 0.62 -10.58 13.06
C GLY A 73 0.57 -9.31 13.88
N TYR A 74 0.51 -8.15 13.23
CA TYR A 74 0.47 -6.88 13.93
C TYR A 74 -0.87 -6.18 13.72
N ARG A 75 -1.41 -5.59 14.79
CA ARG A 75 -2.64 -4.81 14.69
C ARG A 75 -2.26 -3.37 14.38
N ILE A 76 -2.68 -2.88 13.23
CA ILE A 76 -2.25 -1.59 12.70
C ILE A 76 -2.56 -0.45 13.66
N GLU A 77 -3.77 -0.44 14.23
CA GLU A 77 -4.17 0.68 15.09
C GLU A 77 -3.40 0.73 16.40
N GLU A 78 -2.63 -0.32 16.71
CA GLU A 78 -1.81 -0.33 17.92
C GLU A 78 -0.38 0.15 17.66
N ILE A 79 -0.03 0.46 16.42
CA ILE A 79 1.30 0.97 16.11
C ILE A 79 1.34 2.44 16.48
N GLU A 80 2.34 2.83 17.27
CA GLU A 80 2.43 4.20 17.75
C GLU A 80 2.83 5.16 16.65
N ASP A 81 2.37 6.40 16.75
CA ASP A 81 2.59 7.41 15.72
C ASP A 81 4.07 7.73 15.50
N GLU A 82 4.91 7.53 16.52
CA GLU A 82 6.33 7.78 16.35
C GLU A 82 6.97 6.81 15.38
N PHE A 83 6.29 5.72 15.04
CA PHE A 83 6.76 4.75 14.06
C PHE A 83 6.01 4.92 12.74
N GLU A 84 5.91 6.15 12.28
CA GLU A 84 5.07 6.49 11.14
C GLU A 84 5.43 5.73 9.86
N VAL A 85 6.71 5.61 9.53
CA VAL A 85 7.12 4.88 8.32
C VAL A 85 6.71 3.42 8.42
N TYR A 86 6.92 2.81 9.58
CA TYR A 86 6.55 1.43 9.83
C TYR A 86 5.03 1.26 9.72
N LYS A 87 4.28 2.20 10.29
CA LYS A 87 2.83 2.18 10.24
C LYS A 87 2.32 2.25 8.80
N GLN A 88 2.94 3.12 7.98
CA GLN A 88 2.57 3.21 6.57
C GLN A 88 2.88 1.92 5.83
N CYS A 89 4.03 1.29 6.13
CA CYS A 89 4.35 -0.01 5.54
C CYS A 89 3.27 -1.03 5.85
N ARG A 90 2.84 -1.10 7.10
CA ARG A 90 1.83 -2.09 7.51
C ARG A 90 0.47 -1.79 6.90
N ARG A 91 0.11 -0.51 6.78
CA ARG A 91 -1.14 -0.14 6.13
C ARG A 91 -1.14 -0.57 4.65
N MET A 92 -0.04 -0.30 3.95
CA MET A 92 0.06 -0.69 2.54
C MET A 92 0.04 -2.21 2.40
N GLU A 93 0.75 -2.91 3.28
CA GLU A 93 0.75 -4.37 3.28
C GLU A 93 -0.64 -4.95 3.53
N LYS A 94 -1.44 -4.26 4.34
CA LYS A 94 -2.81 -4.71 4.60
C LYS A 94 -3.63 -4.70 3.32
N LEU A 95 -3.49 -3.66 2.52
CA LEU A 95 -4.21 -3.59 1.24
C LEU A 95 -3.74 -4.69 0.29
N ILE A 96 -2.44 -4.95 0.25
CA ILE A 96 -1.89 -6.00 -0.59
C ILE A 96 -2.37 -7.37 -0.11
N ASP A 97 -2.45 -7.55 1.21
CA ASP A 97 -2.96 -8.78 1.79
C ASP A 97 -4.43 -9.01 1.40
N GLU A 98 -5.24 -7.95 1.45
CA GLU A 98 -6.64 -8.05 1.06
C GLU A 98 -6.76 -8.40 -0.42
N LEU A 99 -5.89 -7.83 -1.24
CA LEU A 99 -5.87 -8.15 -2.67
C LEU A 99 -5.53 -9.62 -2.88
N ALA A 100 -4.52 -10.12 -2.17
CA ALA A 100 -4.11 -11.52 -2.28
C ALA A 100 -5.22 -12.49 -1.84
N ARG A 101 -6.06 -12.05 -0.90
CA ARG A 101 -7.17 -12.87 -0.41
C ARG A 101 -8.40 -12.80 -1.29
N GLY A 102 -8.34 -12.09 -2.40
CA GLY A 102 -9.42 -12.08 -3.38
C GLY A 102 -10.44 -10.98 -3.19
N ARG A 103 -10.16 -10.01 -2.32
CA ARG A 103 -11.11 -8.93 -2.09
C ARG A 103 -11.21 -8.05 -3.33
N LYS A 104 -12.39 -7.47 -3.56
CA LYS A 104 -12.60 -6.61 -4.72
C LYS A 104 -11.90 -5.28 -4.53
N MET A 105 -11.37 -4.72 -5.63
CA MET A 105 -10.62 -3.49 -5.57
C MET A 105 -11.41 -2.34 -4.93
N ASP A 106 -12.69 -2.21 -5.24
CA ASP A 106 -13.49 -1.13 -4.68
C ASP A 106 -13.70 -1.27 -3.17
N LYS A 107 -13.47 -2.46 -2.62
CA LYS A 107 -13.52 -2.67 -1.17
C LYS A 107 -12.17 -2.47 -0.52
N ILE A 108 -11.09 -2.66 -1.28
CA ILE A 108 -9.74 -2.51 -0.77
C ILE A 108 -9.37 -1.04 -0.64
N LEU A 109 -9.65 -0.25 -1.67
CA LEU A 109 -9.35 1.17 -1.66
C LEU A 109 -10.35 1.90 -0.79
N ARG A 110 -9.88 2.61 0.22
CA ARG A 110 -10.73 3.36 1.14
C ARG A 110 -11.04 4.72 0.56
N GLU A 111 -11.61 4.72 -0.64
CA GLU A 111 -11.97 5.96 -1.29
C GLU A 111 -13.21 6.55 -0.65
N GLU A 112 -13.35 7.85 -0.81
CA GLU A 112 -14.48 8.53 -0.24
C GLU A 112 -15.68 8.27 -1.08
N LYS A 113 -16.49 7.33 -0.62
CA LYS A 113 -17.63 7.00 -1.38
C LYS A 113 -18.85 7.63 -0.91
N THR A 114 -18.78 8.01 0.28
CA THR A 114 -19.92 8.53 0.91
C THR A 114 -20.40 9.78 0.32
N ASN A 115 -19.52 10.40 -0.28
CA ASN A 115 -19.91 11.53 -0.90
C ASN A 115 -20.96 11.25 -1.82
N LEU A 116 -21.14 10.27 -1.88
CA LEU A 116 -22.15 10.00 -2.70
C LEU A 116 -23.40 9.88 -2.06
N ARG A 117 -23.41 9.92 -1.38
CA ARG A 117 -24.32 9.77 -1.10
C ARG A 117 -25.01 10.01 -1.08
N SER A 118 -24.73 10.24 -0.99
CA SER A 118 -25.22 10.40 -1.05
C SER A 118 -25.75 10.41 -1.31
N GLY A 119 -25.60 10.43 -1.41
CA GLY A 119 -25.88 10.47 -1.82
C GLY A 119 -26.08 10.43 -2.04
#